data_4f756fbd06bc430268379a278dc623ec
#
_entry.id   4f756fbd06bc430268379a278dc623ec
#
_cell.length_a   1.000
_cell.length_b   1.000
_cell.length_c   1.000
_cell.angle_alpha   90.00
_cell.angle_beta   90.00
_cell.angle_gamma   90.00
#
_symmetry.space_group_name_H-M   'P 1'
#
loop_
_entity.id
_entity.type
_entity.pdbx_description
1 polymer ?
#
loop_
_entity_poly.entity_id
_entity_poly.type
_entity_poly.pdbx_seq_one_letter_code
_entity_poly.pdbx_strand_id
1 'polypeptide(L)'
;VHTVVLDEADEMLNMGFREDIEFVLSGVPEERQTVLFSATMPKPIMEITKKFQNNAKVIKVTKKELTVPNIEQYYYDVKPKKKEEVLSRLLDIYSPRLSVVFCNTKKQVDLLVNALLGRGYFAAGLHGDMKQEQRDRVMQGFRTGKTEILVATDVAARGIDVDEVEAVFNYDLPQDDEYYVHRIGRTGRAGREGRAFSFVSGKEVYKLKEIQRYCKTKIYAQKVPSLNDVANTKMENILDDVERVIEQEDLDMMINAIEERVNNSEFTAMDMAATFLKICCGMTEDNKNTEENDWEFGDTGAGEDGMVRLFINIGKKQRVRPGDILGAIAGESGMDGKLIGTIDMYDKYTFVEVPREYAREVLNAMKNVKIK
;
A
#
# COMPACT_ATOMS: atom_id res chain seq x y z
N VAL A 1 -42.42 -10.51 8.96
CA VAL A 1 -41.05 -10.46 9.51
C VAL A 1 -41.14 -10.78 10.98
N HIS A 2 -40.48 -11.88 11.41
CA HIS A 2 -40.45 -12.31 12.82
C HIS A 2 -39.17 -11.87 13.55
N THR A 3 -38.13 -11.57 12.80
CA THR A 3 -36.85 -11.13 13.35
C THR A 3 -36.29 -10.00 12.52
N VAL A 4 -35.81 -8.95 13.16
CA VAL A 4 -35.09 -7.83 12.56
C VAL A 4 -33.69 -7.78 13.19
N VAL A 5 -32.67 -7.73 12.36
CA VAL A 5 -31.27 -7.62 12.79
C VAL A 5 -30.71 -6.30 12.26
N LEU A 6 -30.23 -5.48 13.17
CA LEU A 6 -29.38 -4.31 12.85
C LEU A 6 -27.93 -4.68 13.14
N ASP A 7 -27.11 -4.77 12.11
CA ASP A 7 -25.70 -5.05 12.23
C ASP A 7 -24.89 -3.77 11.96
N GLU A 8 -23.76 -3.61 12.64
CA GLU A 8 -22.94 -2.38 12.62
C GLU A 8 -23.77 -1.10 12.85
N ALA A 9 -24.69 -1.12 13.82
CA ALA A 9 -25.70 -0.08 14.01
C ALA A 9 -25.11 1.31 14.34
N ASP A 10 -24.00 1.37 15.07
CA ASP A 10 -23.21 2.60 15.30
C ASP A 10 -22.73 3.23 14.01
N GLU A 11 -22.29 2.40 13.07
CA GLU A 11 -21.83 2.84 11.77
C GLU A 11 -22.96 3.37 10.89
N MET A 12 -24.13 2.71 10.92
CA MET A 12 -25.30 3.21 10.20
C MET A 12 -25.70 4.61 10.70
N LEU A 13 -25.59 4.86 12.02
CA LEU A 13 -25.85 6.19 12.59
C LEU A 13 -24.79 7.21 12.22
N ASN A 14 -23.51 6.84 12.22
CA ASN A 14 -22.41 7.71 11.80
C ASN A 14 -22.59 8.16 10.34
N MET A 15 -23.21 7.33 9.51
CA MET A 15 -23.56 7.65 8.12
C MET A 15 -24.83 8.51 7.97
N GLY A 16 -25.52 8.83 9.06
CA GLY A 16 -26.74 9.63 9.04
C GLY A 16 -28.04 8.85 8.79
N PHE A 17 -28.01 7.51 8.77
CA PHE A 17 -29.20 6.66 8.50
C PHE A 17 -30.15 6.51 9.69
N ARG A 18 -30.13 7.43 10.65
CA ARG A 18 -31.01 7.35 11.81
C ARG A 18 -32.49 7.33 11.42
N GLU A 19 -32.92 8.26 10.56
CA GLU A 19 -34.28 8.37 10.11
C GLU A 19 -34.71 7.15 9.30
N ASP A 20 -33.85 6.63 8.46
CA ASP A 20 -34.11 5.42 7.67
C ASP A 20 -34.30 4.19 8.57
N ILE A 21 -33.44 4.03 9.59
CA ILE A 21 -33.56 2.95 10.59
C ILE A 21 -34.88 3.07 11.31
N GLU A 22 -35.23 4.25 11.80
CA GLU A 22 -36.49 4.49 12.52
C GLU A 22 -37.70 4.24 11.61
N PHE A 23 -37.62 4.65 10.34
CA PHE A 23 -38.66 4.40 9.35
C PHE A 23 -38.86 2.90 9.10
N VAL A 24 -37.79 2.15 8.84
CA VAL A 24 -37.85 0.69 8.63
C VAL A 24 -38.39 -0.01 9.87
N LEU A 25 -37.90 0.33 11.07
CA LEU A 25 -38.35 -0.30 12.33
C LEU A 25 -39.81 0.01 12.67
N SER A 26 -40.33 1.15 12.25
CA SER A 26 -41.75 1.53 12.42
C SER A 26 -42.68 0.82 11.44
N GLY A 27 -42.15 0.38 10.28
CA GLY A 27 -42.94 -0.33 9.25
C GLY A 27 -43.03 -1.85 9.45
N VAL A 28 -42.29 -2.42 10.41
CA VAL A 28 -42.33 -3.87 10.68
C VAL A 28 -43.29 -4.20 11.84
N PRO A 29 -43.89 -5.42 11.88
CA PRO A 29 -44.84 -5.81 12.96
C PRO A 29 -44.28 -5.59 14.36
N GLU A 30 -45.13 -5.21 15.31
CA GLU A 30 -44.72 -5.01 16.71
C GLU A 30 -44.29 -6.33 17.36
N GLU A 31 -44.97 -7.43 17.02
CA GLU A 31 -44.66 -8.76 17.52
C GLU A 31 -43.45 -9.35 16.74
N ARG A 32 -42.25 -9.01 17.19
CA ARG A 32 -41.00 -9.43 16.57
C ARG A 32 -39.89 -9.53 17.58
N GLN A 33 -38.81 -10.26 17.21
CA GLN A 33 -37.52 -10.17 17.85
C GLN A 33 -36.69 -9.09 17.14
N THR A 34 -36.18 -8.12 17.90
CA THR A 34 -35.24 -7.14 17.36
C THR A 34 -33.85 -7.37 17.98
N VAL A 35 -32.85 -7.67 17.15
CA VAL A 35 -31.46 -7.89 17.53
C VAL A 35 -30.62 -6.74 16.99
N LEU A 36 -29.73 -6.21 17.82
CA LEU A 36 -28.80 -5.13 17.44
C LEU A 36 -27.38 -5.54 17.76
N PHE A 37 -26.52 -5.50 16.75
CA PHE A 37 -25.08 -5.62 16.89
C PHE A 37 -24.43 -4.27 16.67
N SER A 38 -23.52 -3.90 17.57
CA SER A 38 -22.80 -2.62 17.50
C SER A 38 -21.47 -2.74 18.25
N ALA A 39 -20.41 -2.18 17.69
CA ALA A 39 -19.10 -2.13 18.35
C ALA A 39 -19.12 -1.11 19.49
N THR A 40 -19.82 0.00 19.33
CA THR A 40 -20.00 1.07 20.31
C THR A 40 -21.49 1.29 20.64
N MET A 41 -21.78 1.85 21.82
CA MET A 41 -23.14 2.11 22.27
C MET A 41 -23.33 3.59 22.61
N PRO A 42 -23.21 4.51 21.62
CA PRO A 42 -23.44 5.93 21.84
C PRO A 42 -24.91 6.25 22.17
N LYS A 43 -25.16 7.44 22.70
CA LYS A 43 -26.54 7.85 23.10
C LYS A 43 -27.60 7.60 22.02
N PRO A 44 -27.38 7.93 20.72
CA PRO A 44 -28.40 7.68 19.69
C PRO A 44 -28.74 6.20 19.50
N ILE A 45 -27.78 5.27 19.61
CA ILE A 45 -28.04 3.82 19.60
C ILE A 45 -28.92 3.43 20.81
N MET A 46 -28.58 3.93 21.99
CA MET A 46 -29.36 3.66 23.20
C MET A 46 -30.79 4.20 23.10
N GLU A 47 -31.04 5.29 22.38
CA GLU A 47 -32.39 5.81 22.12
C GLU A 47 -33.19 4.87 21.19
N ILE A 48 -32.55 4.38 20.11
CA ILE A 48 -33.18 3.40 19.21
C ILE A 48 -33.51 2.11 19.95
N THR A 49 -32.58 1.57 20.75
CA THR A 49 -32.83 0.36 21.53
C THR A 49 -34.05 0.54 22.50
N LYS A 50 -34.11 1.68 23.19
CA LYS A 50 -35.24 1.97 24.10
C LYS A 50 -36.56 2.10 23.37
N LYS A 51 -36.57 2.62 22.15
CA LYS A 51 -37.78 2.86 21.37
C LYS A 51 -38.30 1.60 20.69
N PHE A 52 -37.43 0.71 20.22
CA PHE A 52 -37.78 -0.39 19.32
C PHE A 52 -37.49 -1.79 19.87
N GLN A 53 -36.90 -1.91 21.07
CA GLN A 53 -36.67 -3.19 21.74
C GLN A 53 -37.38 -3.26 23.08
N ASN A 54 -38.05 -4.37 23.33
CA ASN A 54 -38.72 -4.66 24.59
C ASN A 54 -37.92 -5.66 25.40
N ASN A 55 -37.58 -5.32 26.67
CA ASN A 55 -36.79 -6.18 27.57
C ASN A 55 -35.50 -6.76 26.94
N ALA A 56 -34.79 -5.95 26.19
CA ALA A 56 -33.58 -6.40 25.50
C ALA A 56 -32.51 -6.92 26.48
N LYS A 57 -32.05 -8.13 26.23
CA LYS A 57 -30.90 -8.68 26.96
C LYS A 57 -29.61 -8.11 26.36
N VAL A 58 -28.88 -7.37 27.18
CA VAL A 58 -27.58 -6.83 26.76
C VAL A 58 -26.50 -7.89 26.97
N ILE A 59 -25.86 -8.31 25.87
CA ILE A 59 -24.70 -9.21 25.91
C ILE A 59 -23.48 -8.38 25.53
N LYS A 60 -22.59 -8.16 26.48
CA LYS A 60 -21.36 -7.38 26.27
C LYS A 60 -20.17 -8.32 26.14
N VAL A 61 -19.58 -8.35 24.97
CA VAL A 61 -18.33 -9.04 24.72
C VAL A 61 -17.20 -8.02 24.83
N THR A 62 -16.49 -8.02 25.96
CA THR A 62 -15.29 -7.21 26.12
C THR A 62 -14.10 -7.97 25.54
N LYS A 63 -13.71 -7.67 24.31
CA LYS A 63 -12.39 -8.07 23.82
C LYS A 63 -11.34 -7.22 24.52
N LYS A 64 -10.39 -7.86 25.21
CA LYS A 64 -9.25 -7.18 25.84
C LYS A 64 -8.30 -6.53 24.84
N GLU A 65 -8.34 -6.93 23.58
CA GLU A 65 -7.45 -6.45 22.51
C GLU A 65 -8.23 -6.25 21.20
N LEU A 66 -8.11 -5.05 20.63
CA LEU A 66 -8.60 -4.71 19.29
C LEU A 66 -7.69 -5.30 18.17
N THR A 67 -6.70 -6.09 18.57
CA THR A 67 -5.71 -6.66 17.65
C THR A 67 -6.30 -7.85 16.90
N VAL A 68 -6.07 -7.87 15.61
CA VAL A 68 -6.26 -9.06 14.78
C VAL A 68 -4.92 -9.81 14.81
N PRO A 69 -4.76 -10.88 15.62
CA PRO A 69 -3.46 -11.43 15.98
C PRO A 69 -2.68 -12.04 14.81
N ASN A 70 -3.35 -12.30 13.68
CA ASN A 70 -2.75 -12.97 12.53
C ASN A 70 -2.48 -12.01 11.35
N ILE A 71 -2.42 -10.68 11.60
CA ILE A 71 -2.15 -9.71 10.54
C ILE A 71 -0.81 -9.04 10.77
N GLU A 72 0.13 -9.26 9.85
CA GLU A 72 1.37 -8.49 9.77
C GLU A 72 1.08 -7.09 9.24
N GLN A 73 1.56 -6.06 9.92
CA GLN A 73 1.22 -4.68 9.60
C GLN A 73 2.49 -3.88 9.31
N TYR A 74 2.52 -3.29 8.12
CA TYR A 74 3.66 -2.53 7.62
C TYR A 74 3.25 -1.14 7.14
N TYR A 75 4.16 -0.19 7.20
CA TYR A 75 3.97 1.10 6.55
C TYR A 75 5.18 1.53 5.74
N TYR A 76 4.90 2.30 4.69
CA TYR A 76 5.88 2.89 3.79
C TYR A 76 5.70 4.41 3.79
N ASP A 77 6.80 5.14 3.99
CA ASP A 77 6.81 6.60 3.78
C ASP A 77 6.97 6.88 2.29
N VAL A 78 5.91 7.36 1.66
CA VAL A 78 5.80 7.46 0.20
C VAL A 78 5.25 8.81 -0.20
N LYS A 79 5.94 9.53 -1.08
CA LYS A 79 5.42 10.77 -1.68
C LYS A 79 4.07 10.49 -2.38
N PRO A 80 3.07 11.40 -2.30
CA PRO A 80 1.75 11.16 -2.89
C PRO A 80 1.80 10.77 -4.37
N LYS A 81 2.66 11.40 -5.17
CA LYS A 81 2.85 11.12 -6.60
C LYS A 81 3.43 9.72 -6.90
N LYS A 82 4.02 9.07 -5.90
CA LYS A 82 4.69 7.77 -6.05
C LYS A 82 3.90 6.60 -5.42
N LYS A 83 2.77 6.87 -4.75
CA LYS A 83 1.95 5.84 -4.10
C LYS A 83 1.51 4.73 -5.08
N GLU A 84 1.13 5.10 -6.31
CA GLU A 84 0.72 4.15 -7.35
C GLU A 84 1.86 3.20 -7.74
N GLU A 85 3.05 3.75 -7.94
CA GLU A 85 4.25 2.97 -8.28
C GLU A 85 4.64 2.01 -7.15
N VAL A 86 4.61 2.49 -5.90
CA VAL A 86 4.89 1.63 -4.74
C VAL A 86 3.86 0.53 -4.60
N LEU A 87 2.57 0.84 -4.82
CA LEU A 87 1.52 -0.17 -4.81
C LEU A 87 1.80 -1.28 -5.84
N SER A 88 2.14 -0.91 -7.08
CA SER A 88 2.48 -1.88 -8.12
C SER A 88 3.65 -2.77 -7.73
N ARG A 89 4.73 -2.18 -7.17
CA ARG A 89 5.89 -2.96 -6.69
C ARG A 89 5.52 -3.95 -5.60
N LEU A 90 4.67 -3.54 -4.64
CA LEU A 90 4.23 -4.43 -3.57
C LEU A 90 3.30 -5.53 -4.09
N LEU A 91 2.41 -5.22 -5.03
CA LEU A 91 1.58 -6.22 -5.70
C LEU A 91 2.44 -7.25 -6.43
N ASP A 92 3.47 -6.80 -7.13
CA ASP A 92 4.40 -7.69 -7.85
C ASP A 92 5.24 -8.57 -6.92
N ILE A 93 5.70 -8.04 -5.77
CA ILE A 93 6.53 -8.79 -4.81
C ILE A 93 5.70 -9.79 -4.03
N TYR A 94 4.57 -9.36 -3.48
CA TYR A 94 3.77 -10.22 -2.61
C TYR A 94 2.79 -11.10 -3.37
N SER A 95 2.49 -10.75 -4.64
CA SER A 95 1.59 -11.47 -5.56
C SER A 95 0.34 -12.03 -4.87
N PRO A 96 -0.41 -11.19 -4.09
CA PRO A 96 -1.55 -11.68 -3.33
C PRO A 96 -2.64 -12.16 -4.29
N ARG A 97 -3.19 -13.33 -4.07
CA ARG A 97 -4.30 -13.87 -4.86
C ARG A 97 -5.50 -12.94 -4.89
N LEU A 98 -5.88 -12.40 -3.74
CA LEU A 98 -6.90 -11.37 -3.62
C LEU A 98 -6.41 -10.25 -2.69
N SER A 99 -6.60 -9.03 -3.10
CA SER A 99 -6.26 -7.86 -2.30
C SER A 99 -7.35 -6.79 -2.31
N VAL A 100 -7.43 -6.01 -1.21
CA VAL A 100 -8.31 -4.85 -1.11
C VAL A 100 -7.46 -3.60 -0.91
N VAL A 101 -7.70 -2.59 -1.75
CA VAL A 101 -7.01 -1.29 -1.69
C VAL A 101 -8.00 -0.22 -1.25
N PHE A 102 -7.74 0.44 -0.14
CA PHE A 102 -8.61 1.47 0.42
C PHE A 102 -8.18 2.87 0.03
N CYS A 103 -9.10 3.62 -0.58
CA CYS A 103 -8.98 5.04 -0.91
C CYS A 103 -10.03 5.86 -0.16
N ASN A 104 -9.70 7.10 0.21
CA ASN A 104 -10.62 7.96 0.94
C ASN A 104 -11.70 8.60 0.06
N THR A 105 -11.52 8.64 -1.27
CA THR A 105 -12.48 9.25 -2.19
C THR A 105 -12.80 8.36 -3.39
N LYS A 106 -14.05 8.44 -3.87
CA LYS A 106 -14.50 7.76 -5.09
C LYS A 106 -13.67 8.12 -6.34
N LYS A 107 -13.30 9.40 -6.47
CA LYS A 107 -12.45 9.86 -7.58
C LYS A 107 -11.09 9.16 -7.57
N GLN A 108 -10.50 8.98 -6.38
CA GLN A 108 -9.22 8.26 -6.25
C GLN A 108 -9.37 6.78 -6.59
N VAL A 109 -10.51 6.16 -6.23
CA VAL A 109 -10.82 4.78 -6.64
C VAL A 109 -10.79 4.65 -8.16
N ASP A 110 -11.53 5.51 -8.88
CA ASP A 110 -11.59 5.46 -10.35
C ASP A 110 -10.22 5.68 -11.01
N LEU A 111 -9.46 6.67 -10.53
CA LEU A 111 -8.12 6.96 -11.03
C LEU A 111 -7.18 5.76 -10.84
N LEU A 112 -7.17 5.18 -9.63
CA LEU A 112 -6.29 4.07 -9.31
C LEU A 112 -6.65 2.80 -10.06
N VAL A 113 -7.95 2.51 -10.24
CA VAL A 113 -8.40 1.37 -11.06
C VAL A 113 -7.91 1.50 -12.49
N ASN A 114 -8.08 2.69 -13.10
CA ASN A 114 -7.62 2.92 -14.47
C ASN A 114 -6.10 2.77 -14.60
N ALA A 115 -5.35 3.25 -13.61
CA ALA A 115 -3.89 3.13 -13.59
C ALA A 115 -3.45 1.65 -13.46
N LEU A 116 -4.09 0.88 -12.57
CA LEU A 116 -3.80 -0.54 -12.40
C LEU A 116 -4.16 -1.37 -13.64
N LEU A 117 -5.33 -1.11 -14.25
CA LEU A 117 -5.72 -1.75 -15.52
C LEU A 117 -4.74 -1.43 -16.64
N GLY A 118 -4.27 -0.16 -16.74
CA GLY A 118 -3.25 0.26 -17.70
C GLY A 118 -1.90 -0.45 -17.52
N ARG A 119 -1.61 -0.96 -16.33
CA ARG A 119 -0.42 -1.76 -16.01
C ARG A 119 -0.64 -3.27 -16.17
N GLY A 120 -1.84 -3.71 -16.55
CA GLY A 120 -2.19 -5.11 -16.77
C GLY A 120 -2.72 -5.86 -15.55
N TYR A 121 -2.98 -5.19 -14.43
CA TYR A 121 -3.59 -5.85 -13.26
C TYR A 121 -5.10 -6.02 -13.44
N PHE A 122 -5.67 -7.08 -12.85
CA PHE A 122 -7.12 -7.34 -12.83
C PHE A 122 -7.78 -6.60 -11.66
N ALA A 123 -8.01 -5.30 -11.83
CA ALA A 123 -8.57 -4.42 -10.80
C ALA A 123 -10.00 -3.99 -11.10
N ALA A 124 -10.82 -3.81 -10.05
CA ALA A 124 -12.14 -3.20 -10.14
C ALA A 124 -12.41 -2.26 -8.98
N GLY A 125 -13.19 -1.20 -9.24
CA GLY A 125 -13.57 -0.20 -8.25
C GLY A 125 -14.88 -0.53 -7.56
N LEU A 126 -15.01 -0.11 -6.28
CA LEU A 126 -16.24 -0.22 -5.50
C LEU A 126 -16.47 1.06 -4.69
N HIS A 127 -17.47 1.86 -5.05
CA HIS A 127 -17.82 3.11 -4.36
C HIS A 127 -19.32 3.42 -4.39
N GLY A 128 -19.74 4.42 -3.62
CA GLY A 128 -21.15 4.68 -3.37
C GLY A 128 -22.00 5.14 -4.57
N ASP A 129 -21.38 5.68 -5.64
CA ASP A 129 -22.09 6.15 -6.84
C ASP A 129 -22.48 5.00 -7.79
N MET A 130 -22.00 3.78 -7.53
CA MET A 130 -22.31 2.62 -8.35
C MET A 130 -23.72 2.12 -8.10
N LYS A 131 -24.43 1.74 -9.17
CA LYS A 131 -25.71 1.04 -9.08
C LYS A 131 -25.52 -0.35 -8.46
N GLN A 132 -26.55 -0.85 -7.76
CA GLN A 132 -26.47 -2.15 -7.08
C GLN A 132 -26.02 -3.29 -8.02
N GLU A 133 -26.57 -3.35 -9.23
CA GLU A 133 -26.19 -4.37 -10.22
C GLU A 133 -24.69 -4.33 -10.60
N GLN A 134 -24.11 -3.14 -10.64
CA GLN A 134 -22.67 -2.99 -10.91
C GLN A 134 -21.83 -3.48 -9.72
N ARG A 135 -22.25 -3.12 -8.50
CA ARG A 135 -21.61 -3.60 -7.26
C ARG A 135 -21.64 -5.12 -7.18
N ASP A 136 -22.79 -5.73 -7.48
CA ASP A 136 -22.96 -7.19 -7.45
C ASP A 136 -22.05 -7.89 -8.47
N ARG A 137 -21.90 -7.33 -9.68
CA ARG A 137 -20.96 -7.84 -10.70
C ARG A 137 -19.50 -7.75 -10.25
N VAL A 138 -19.09 -6.62 -9.68
CA VAL A 138 -17.74 -6.42 -9.16
C VAL A 138 -17.46 -7.42 -8.05
N MET A 139 -18.38 -7.54 -7.09
CA MET A 139 -18.24 -8.49 -5.98
C MET A 139 -18.22 -9.95 -6.43
N GLN A 140 -19.04 -10.30 -7.44
CA GLN A 140 -18.99 -11.62 -8.04
C GLN A 140 -17.65 -11.90 -8.73
N GLY A 141 -17.12 -10.92 -9.49
CA GLY A 141 -15.80 -11.00 -10.10
C GLY A 141 -14.69 -11.21 -9.07
N PHE A 142 -14.75 -10.48 -7.95
CA PHE A 142 -13.79 -10.58 -6.86
C PHE A 142 -13.87 -11.94 -6.14
N ARG A 143 -15.06 -12.44 -5.83
CA ARG A 143 -15.25 -13.77 -5.21
C ARG A 143 -14.75 -14.92 -6.09
N THR A 144 -14.86 -14.78 -7.40
CA THR A 144 -14.43 -15.83 -8.36
C THR A 144 -12.97 -15.70 -8.79
N GLY A 145 -12.23 -14.70 -8.29
CA GLY A 145 -10.83 -14.46 -8.66
C GLY A 145 -10.63 -13.89 -10.06
N LYS A 146 -11.70 -13.48 -10.78
CA LYS A 146 -11.58 -12.74 -12.05
C LYS A 146 -11.08 -11.31 -11.84
N THR A 147 -11.36 -10.75 -10.68
CA THR A 147 -10.83 -9.49 -10.19
C THR A 147 -9.93 -9.83 -9.00
N GLU A 148 -8.67 -9.53 -9.09
CA GLU A 148 -7.68 -9.84 -8.05
C GLU A 148 -7.52 -8.67 -7.06
N ILE A 149 -7.75 -7.45 -7.54
CA ILE A 149 -7.56 -6.22 -6.79
C ILE A 149 -8.88 -5.46 -6.71
N LEU A 150 -9.44 -5.35 -5.51
CA LEU A 150 -10.63 -4.54 -5.27
C LEU A 150 -10.20 -3.18 -4.70
N VAL A 151 -10.41 -2.10 -5.44
CA VAL A 151 -10.16 -0.74 -4.96
C VAL A 151 -11.46 -0.15 -4.43
N ALA A 152 -11.52 0.25 -3.16
CA ALA A 152 -12.78 0.63 -2.55
C ALA A 152 -12.66 1.82 -1.58
N THR A 153 -13.80 2.51 -1.37
CA THR A 153 -13.97 3.42 -0.24
C THR A 153 -14.48 2.64 0.98
N ASP A 154 -14.26 3.17 2.19
CA ASP A 154 -14.70 2.54 3.45
C ASP A 154 -16.18 2.13 3.42
N VAL A 155 -17.05 3.08 3.02
CA VAL A 155 -18.49 2.87 2.97
C VAL A 155 -18.87 1.72 2.02
N ALA A 156 -18.23 1.65 0.87
CA ALA A 156 -18.55 0.64 -0.13
C ALA A 156 -17.96 -0.74 0.20
N ALA A 157 -16.86 -0.76 0.93
CA ALA A 157 -16.18 -1.99 1.35
C ALA A 157 -16.83 -2.66 2.57
N ARG A 158 -17.85 -2.04 3.16
CA ARG A 158 -18.60 -2.67 4.25
C ARG A 158 -19.36 -3.88 3.75
N GLY A 159 -19.43 -4.91 4.58
CA GLY A 159 -20.10 -6.14 4.22
C GLY A 159 -19.41 -6.97 3.14
N ILE A 160 -18.15 -6.64 2.76
CA ILE A 160 -17.35 -7.53 1.94
C ILE A 160 -17.10 -8.79 2.77
N ASP A 161 -17.77 -9.85 2.35
CA ASP A 161 -17.60 -11.20 2.90
C ASP A 161 -16.86 -12.05 1.88
N VAL A 162 -15.52 -11.96 1.95
CA VAL A 162 -14.60 -12.76 1.15
C VAL A 162 -13.47 -13.18 2.08
N ASP A 163 -13.36 -14.48 2.32
CA ASP A 163 -12.42 -15.06 3.28
C ASP A 163 -10.98 -15.20 2.76
N GLU A 164 -10.78 -15.02 1.46
CA GLU A 164 -9.51 -15.28 0.80
C GLU A 164 -8.67 -14.02 0.54
N VAL A 165 -9.00 -12.90 1.17
CA VAL A 165 -8.20 -11.68 1.04
C VAL A 165 -6.88 -11.86 1.79
N GLU A 166 -5.78 -11.87 1.06
CA GLU A 166 -4.43 -12.07 1.60
C GLU A 166 -3.76 -10.76 1.99
N ALA A 167 -4.06 -9.68 1.28
CA ALA A 167 -3.46 -8.38 1.51
C ALA A 167 -4.48 -7.24 1.54
N VAL A 168 -4.26 -6.30 2.46
CA VAL A 168 -4.99 -5.02 2.53
C VAL A 168 -3.99 -3.88 2.36
N PHE A 169 -4.29 -2.97 1.45
CA PHE A 169 -3.52 -1.76 1.23
C PHE A 169 -4.32 -0.54 1.65
N ASN A 170 -3.85 0.20 2.64
CA ASN A 170 -4.34 1.54 2.93
C ASN A 170 -3.58 2.52 2.04
N TYR A 171 -4.07 2.72 0.80
CA TYR A 171 -3.53 3.70 -0.13
C TYR A 171 -3.61 5.12 0.45
N ASP A 172 -4.71 5.41 1.15
CA ASP A 172 -4.88 6.55 2.03
C ASP A 172 -5.19 6.08 3.44
N LEU A 173 -4.58 6.69 4.46
CA LEU A 173 -4.94 6.41 5.84
C LEU A 173 -6.41 6.80 6.10
N PRO A 174 -7.14 6.03 6.90
CA PRO A 174 -8.50 6.38 7.27
C PRO A 174 -8.53 7.65 8.13
N GLN A 175 -9.64 8.37 8.09
CA GLN A 175 -9.82 9.57 8.92
C GLN A 175 -9.98 9.21 10.39
N ASP A 176 -10.72 8.14 10.70
CA ASP A 176 -10.95 7.64 12.04
C ASP A 176 -10.16 6.35 12.28
N ASP A 177 -9.63 6.20 13.50
CA ASP A 177 -8.77 5.07 13.88
C ASP A 177 -9.51 3.73 13.87
N GLU A 178 -10.83 3.75 14.14
CA GLU A 178 -11.70 2.57 14.11
C GLU A 178 -11.78 1.97 12.70
N TYR A 179 -11.86 2.81 11.66
CA TYR A 179 -11.86 2.32 10.27
C TYR A 179 -10.59 1.56 9.90
N TYR A 180 -9.46 1.89 10.52
CA TYR A 180 -8.24 1.12 10.29
C TYR A 180 -8.43 -0.35 10.64
N VAL A 181 -9.02 -0.64 11.80
CA VAL A 181 -9.30 -2.01 12.25
C VAL A 181 -10.27 -2.72 11.30
N HIS A 182 -11.33 -2.01 10.88
CA HIS A 182 -12.31 -2.55 9.93
C HIS A 182 -11.72 -2.85 8.55
N ARG A 183 -10.76 -2.03 8.09
CA ARG A 183 -10.04 -2.26 6.84
C ARG A 183 -9.13 -3.48 6.92
N ILE A 184 -8.24 -3.52 7.89
CA ILE A 184 -7.31 -4.65 8.02
C ILE A 184 -8.03 -5.95 8.36
N GLY A 185 -9.17 -5.89 9.05
CA GLY A 185 -10.04 -7.05 9.31
C GLY A 185 -10.69 -7.66 8.07
N ARG A 186 -10.41 -7.16 6.85
CA ARG A 186 -10.77 -7.83 5.59
C ARG A 186 -9.78 -8.97 5.26
N THR A 187 -8.58 -8.98 5.83
CA THR A 187 -7.63 -10.10 5.75
C THR A 187 -7.49 -10.81 7.11
N GLY A 188 -6.75 -11.90 7.17
CA GLY A 188 -6.50 -12.65 8.40
C GLY A 188 -7.74 -13.34 8.98
N ARG A 189 -8.76 -13.61 8.16
CA ARG A 189 -10.01 -14.27 8.57
C ARG A 189 -9.85 -15.79 8.66
N ALA A 190 -10.74 -16.41 9.43
CA ALA A 190 -10.80 -17.87 9.59
C ALA A 190 -9.48 -18.50 10.04
N GLY A 191 -8.66 -17.79 10.83
CA GLY A 191 -7.38 -18.28 11.35
C GLY A 191 -6.22 -18.24 10.34
N ARG A 192 -6.42 -17.67 9.15
CA ARG A 192 -5.36 -17.46 8.14
C ARG A 192 -4.47 -16.28 8.52
N GLU A 193 -3.27 -16.27 7.99
CA GLU A 193 -2.37 -15.12 8.05
C GLU A 193 -2.79 -14.07 7.02
N GLY A 194 -2.57 -12.79 7.34
CA GLY A 194 -2.87 -11.67 6.46
C GLY A 194 -1.80 -10.60 6.54
N ARG A 195 -1.74 -9.75 5.52
CA ARG A 195 -0.82 -8.61 5.48
C ARG A 195 -1.57 -7.31 5.26
N ALA A 196 -1.16 -6.28 6.00
CA ALA A 196 -1.70 -4.93 5.86
C ALA A 196 -0.57 -3.94 5.61
N PHE A 197 -0.69 -3.19 4.52
CA PHE A 197 0.28 -2.20 4.09
C PHE A 197 -0.35 -0.81 4.14
N SER A 198 0.33 0.17 4.70
CA SER A 198 -0.18 1.54 4.82
C SER A 198 0.79 2.52 4.19
N PHE A 199 0.32 3.40 3.32
CA PHE A 199 1.11 4.47 2.76
C PHE A 199 0.91 5.75 3.56
N VAL A 200 2.01 6.35 3.97
CA VAL A 200 2.05 7.59 4.73
C VAL A 200 2.95 8.60 4.02
N SER A 201 2.66 9.87 4.17
CA SER A 201 3.48 10.96 3.62
C SER A 201 3.59 12.08 4.64
N GLY A 202 4.82 12.44 4.98
CA GLY A 202 5.09 13.58 5.86
C GLY A 202 4.34 13.53 7.19
N LYS A 203 3.37 14.44 7.39
CA LYS A 203 2.61 14.54 8.65
C LYS A 203 1.68 13.34 8.93
N GLU A 204 1.34 12.53 7.93
CA GLU A 204 0.48 11.36 8.13
C GLU A 204 1.12 10.30 9.05
N VAL A 205 2.45 10.32 9.24
CA VAL A 205 3.16 9.49 10.23
C VAL A 205 2.64 9.73 11.66
N TYR A 206 2.21 10.96 11.99
CA TYR A 206 1.61 11.24 13.30
C TYR A 206 0.26 10.55 13.45
N LYS A 207 -0.58 10.59 12.39
CA LYS A 207 -1.87 9.87 12.36
C LYS A 207 -1.66 8.36 12.51
N LEU A 208 -0.66 7.80 11.85
CA LEU A 208 -0.32 6.39 12.00
C LEU A 208 0.06 6.03 13.45
N LYS A 209 0.77 6.92 14.16
CA LYS A 209 1.09 6.73 15.59
C LYS A 209 -0.14 6.78 16.49
N GLU A 210 -1.16 7.57 16.15
CA GLU A 210 -2.45 7.58 16.85
C GLU A 210 -3.18 6.25 16.62
N ILE A 211 -3.26 5.77 15.39
CA ILE A 211 -3.80 4.45 15.05
C ILE A 211 -3.09 3.32 15.83
N GLN A 212 -1.76 3.33 15.89
CA GLN A 212 -1.00 2.33 16.66
C GLN A 212 -1.37 2.33 18.17
N ARG A 213 -1.57 3.54 18.74
CA ARG A 213 -2.00 3.66 20.16
C ARG A 213 -3.42 3.16 20.36
N TYR A 214 -4.32 3.50 19.45
CA TYR A 214 -5.72 3.07 19.48
C TYR A 214 -5.84 1.54 19.37
N CYS A 215 -5.18 0.96 18.37
CA CYS A 215 -5.21 -0.48 18.10
C CYS A 215 -4.34 -1.29 19.09
N LYS A 216 -3.50 -0.65 19.88
CA LYS A 216 -2.49 -1.30 20.74
C LYS A 216 -1.62 -2.30 19.97
N THR A 217 -1.32 -2.00 18.72
CA THR A 217 -0.53 -2.83 17.83
C THR A 217 0.68 -2.09 17.32
N LYS A 218 1.66 -2.82 16.80
CA LYS A 218 2.86 -2.24 16.22
C LYS A 218 2.79 -2.38 14.69
N ILE A 219 2.91 -1.26 14.00
CA ILE A 219 3.00 -1.21 12.54
C ILE A 219 4.47 -0.94 12.21
N TYR A 220 5.11 -1.84 11.46
CA TYR A 220 6.54 -1.79 11.20
C TYR A 220 6.87 -0.93 9.98
N ALA A 221 7.85 -0.04 10.12
CA ALA A 221 8.39 0.70 8.99
C ALA A 221 9.11 -0.24 8.04
N GLN A 222 8.84 -0.11 6.75
CA GLN A 222 9.54 -0.82 5.68
C GLN A 222 10.12 0.17 4.67
N LYS A 223 11.22 -0.22 4.04
CA LYS A 223 11.76 0.51 2.89
C LYS A 223 10.96 0.17 1.65
N VAL A 224 10.73 1.18 0.81
CA VAL A 224 10.11 0.95 -0.51
C VAL A 224 11.02 0.02 -1.31
N PRO A 225 10.49 -1.09 -1.86
CA PRO A 225 11.28 -2.01 -2.66
C PRO A 225 11.84 -1.33 -3.90
N SER A 226 13.10 -1.63 -4.24
CA SER A 226 13.70 -1.20 -5.49
C SER A 226 13.14 -1.97 -6.69
N LEU A 227 13.36 -1.48 -7.91
CA LEU A 227 13.02 -2.23 -9.12
C LEU A 227 13.78 -3.55 -9.21
N ASN A 228 15.02 -3.57 -8.71
CA ASN A 228 15.82 -4.79 -8.67
C ASN A 228 15.22 -5.83 -7.69
N ASP A 229 14.69 -5.40 -6.54
CA ASP A 229 14.00 -6.32 -5.63
C ASP A 229 12.78 -6.94 -6.30
N VAL A 230 11.97 -6.13 -7.00
CA VAL A 230 10.81 -6.60 -7.77
C VAL A 230 11.23 -7.60 -8.86
N ALA A 231 12.27 -7.24 -9.63
CA ALA A 231 12.76 -8.09 -10.71
C ALA A 231 13.29 -9.44 -10.18
N ASN A 232 14.04 -9.41 -9.08
CA ASN A 232 14.58 -10.63 -8.46
C ASN A 232 13.44 -11.52 -7.94
N THR A 233 12.46 -10.94 -7.22
CA THR A 233 11.32 -11.72 -6.72
C THR A 233 10.48 -12.31 -7.85
N LYS A 234 10.22 -11.53 -8.93
CA LYS A 234 9.54 -12.08 -10.12
C LYS A 234 10.31 -13.24 -10.73
N MET A 235 11.63 -13.11 -10.81
CA MET A 235 12.49 -14.15 -11.36
C MET A 235 12.42 -15.43 -10.51
N GLU A 236 12.51 -15.31 -9.19
CA GLU A 236 12.38 -16.44 -8.26
C GLU A 236 11.01 -17.10 -8.39
N ASN A 237 9.92 -16.35 -8.37
CA ASN A 237 8.56 -16.89 -8.52
C ASN A 237 8.37 -17.64 -9.85
N ILE A 238 8.93 -17.12 -10.96
CA ILE A 238 8.87 -17.79 -12.27
C ILE A 238 9.68 -19.10 -12.24
N LEU A 239 10.84 -19.12 -11.60
CA LEU A 239 11.66 -20.31 -11.49
C LEU A 239 10.97 -21.39 -10.64
N ASP A 240 10.34 -21.00 -9.53
CA ASP A 240 9.54 -21.92 -8.71
C ASP A 240 8.35 -22.51 -9.50
N ASP A 241 7.67 -21.67 -10.31
CA ASP A 241 6.60 -22.13 -11.20
C ASP A 241 7.12 -23.11 -12.27
N VAL A 242 8.29 -22.83 -12.84
CA VAL A 242 8.96 -23.71 -13.82
C VAL A 242 9.30 -25.06 -13.18
N GLU A 243 9.87 -25.07 -11.97
CA GLU A 243 10.17 -26.33 -11.25
C GLU A 243 8.90 -27.15 -11.05
N ARG A 244 7.80 -26.50 -10.62
CA ARG A 244 6.51 -27.20 -10.42
C ARG A 244 5.95 -27.78 -11.72
N VAL A 245 6.03 -27.06 -12.85
CA VAL A 245 5.55 -27.53 -14.14
C VAL A 245 6.40 -28.71 -14.63
N ILE A 246 7.73 -28.66 -14.46
CA ILE A 246 8.63 -29.77 -14.81
C ILE A 246 8.26 -31.04 -14.05
N GLU A 247 7.85 -30.94 -12.79
CA GLU A 247 7.47 -32.09 -11.97
C GLU A 247 6.08 -32.65 -12.30
N GLN A 248 5.17 -31.87 -12.81
CA GLN A 248 3.74 -32.20 -12.91
C GLN A 248 3.23 -32.40 -14.34
N GLU A 249 3.93 -31.87 -15.35
CA GLU A 249 3.43 -31.86 -16.73
C GLU A 249 4.37 -32.57 -17.71
N ASP A 250 3.79 -33.10 -18.80
CA ASP A 250 4.53 -33.65 -19.93
C ASP A 250 5.01 -32.51 -20.86
N LEU A 251 6.32 -32.38 -21.03
CA LEU A 251 6.96 -31.34 -21.81
C LEU A 251 7.54 -31.82 -23.16
N ASP A 252 7.33 -33.08 -23.57
CA ASP A 252 7.96 -33.68 -24.72
C ASP A 252 7.76 -32.84 -26.01
N MET A 253 6.56 -32.35 -26.24
CA MET A 253 6.25 -31.51 -27.43
C MET A 253 7.06 -30.22 -27.43
N MET A 254 7.20 -29.55 -26.27
CA MET A 254 7.94 -28.30 -26.10
C MET A 254 9.46 -28.54 -26.21
N ILE A 255 9.94 -29.63 -25.65
CA ILE A 255 11.35 -30.02 -25.72
C ILE A 255 11.73 -30.26 -27.17
N ASN A 256 10.96 -31.03 -27.93
CA ASN A 256 11.21 -31.30 -29.35
C ASN A 256 11.25 -30.00 -30.17
N ALA A 257 10.33 -29.05 -29.93
CA ALA A 257 10.30 -27.77 -30.62
C ALA A 257 11.53 -26.90 -30.31
N ILE A 258 12.01 -26.94 -29.06
CA ILE A 258 13.22 -26.24 -28.64
C ILE A 258 14.47 -26.89 -29.29
N GLU A 259 14.59 -28.22 -29.24
CA GLU A 259 15.69 -28.96 -29.86
C GLU A 259 15.81 -28.71 -31.35
N GLU A 260 14.68 -28.74 -32.08
CA GLU A 260 14.66 -28.42 -33.51
C GLU A 260 15.20 -27.01 -33.79
N ARG A 261 14.82 -26.03 -32.94
CA ARG A 261 15.24 -24.64 -33.10
C ARG A 261 16.72 -24.45 -32.78
N VAL A 262 17.21 -25.08 -31.68
CA VAL A 262 18.61 -25.01 -31.26
C VAL A 262 19.53 -25.67 -32.31
N ASN A 263 19.14 -26.84 -32.83
CA ASN A 263 19.92 -27.54 -33.83
C ASN A 263 20.10 -26.77 -35.16
N ASN A 264 19.20 -25.85 -35.44
CA ASN A 264 19.22 -25.02 -36.64
C ASN A 264 19.75 -23.59 -36.41
N SER A 265 20.37 -23.31 -35.26
CA SER A 265 20.83 -21.96 -34.87
C SER A 265 22.17 -22.00 -34.14
N GLU A 266 22.78 -20.82 -33.96
CA GLU A 266 24.06 -20.68 -33.24
C GLU A 266 23.89 -20.50 -31.71
N PHE A 267 22.65 -20.32 -31.21
CA PHE A 267 22.38 -20.16 -29.78
C PHE A 267 22.06 -21.51 -29.11
N THR A 268 22.28 -21.56 -27.80
CA THR A 268 22.07 -22.76 -26.97
C THR A 268 20.68 -22.79 -26.36
N ALA A 269 20.25 -23.95 -25.82
CA ALA A 269 19.02 -24.05 -25.03
C ALA A 269 19.07 -23.15 -23.78
N MET A 270 20.27 -22.92 -23.23
CA MET A 270 20.44 -21.97 -22.11
C MET A 270 20.16 -20.52 -22.52
N ASP A 271 20.58 -20.12 -23.73
CA ASP A 271 20.30 -18.79 -24.26
C ASP A 271 18.79 -18.58 -24.47
N MET A 272 18.10 -19.61 -24.94
CA MET A 272 16.65 -19.61 -25.06
C MET A 272 15.96 -19.50 -23.69
N ALA A 273 16.38 -20.32 -22.71
CA ALA A 273 15.81 -20.30 -21.36
C ALA A 273 16.02 -18.92 -20.69
N ALA A 274 17.23 -18.36 -20.80
CA ALA A 274 17.52 -17.01 -20.28
C ALA A 274 16.66 -15.92 -20.95
N THR A 275 16.44 -16.07 -22.28
CA THR A 275 15.61 -15.13 -23.03
C THR A 275 14.13 -15.25 -22.64
N PHE A 276 13.60 -16.48 -22.48
CA PHE A 276 12.24 -16.68 -21.98
C PHE A 276 12.07 -16.09 -20.59
N LEU A 277 12.99 -16.34 -19.66
CA LEU A 277 12.97 -15.76 -18.33
C LEU A 277 12.97 -14.22 -18.39
N LYS A 278 13.80 -13.62 -19.23
CA LYS A 278 13.82 -12.16 -19.44
C LYS A 278 12.47 -11.63 -19.96
N ILE A 279 11.87 -12.31 -20.93
CA ILE A 279 10.56 -11.95 -21.49
C ILE A 279 9.46 -12.08 -20.42
N CYS A 280 9.42 -13.19 -19.69
CA CYS A 280 8.44 -13.43 -18.61
C CYS A 280 8.56 -12.42 -17.48
N CYS A 281 9.79 -12.01 -17.13
CA CYS A 281 10.02 -10.94 -16.14
C CYS A 281 9.62 -9.54 -16.66
N GLY A 282 9.37 -9.36 -17.96
CA GLY A 282 9.09 -8.05 -18.55
C GLY A 282 10.28 -7.09 -18.53
N MET A 283 11.50 -7.61 -18.49
CA MET A 283 12.74 -6.82 -18.44
C MET A 283 13.09 -6.27 -19.83
N THR A 284 12.63 -5.07 -20.16
CA THR A 284 13.06 -4.32 -21.34
C THR A 284 14.24 -3.40 -21.01
N GLU A 285 15.07 -3.09 -22.01
CA GLU A 285 16.29 -2.26 -21.80
C GLU A 285 16.00 -0.83 -21.38
N ASP A 286 14.78 -0.32 -21.64
CA ASP A 286 14.38 1.05 -21.32
C ASP A 286 14.22 1.32 -19.81
N ASN A 287 14.07 0.29 -18.97
CA ASN A 287 13.86 0.44 -17.53
C ASN A 287 15.15 0.57 -16.70
N LYS A 288 16.34 0.51 -17.33
CA LYS A 288 17.61 0.47 -16.57
C LYS A 288 18.13 1.82 -16.05
N ASN A 289 17.65 2.95 -16.53
CA ASN A 289 18.37 4.21 -16.34
C ASN A 289 17.63 5.38 -15.66
N THR A 290 16.37 5.28 -15.31
CA THR A 290 15.64 6.50 -14.91
C THR A 290 15.11 6.55 -13.49
N GLU A 291 15.03 5.45 -12.74
CA GLU A 291 14.29 5.45 -11.47
C GLU A 291 15.09 5.05 -10.21
N GLU A 292 16.27 4.41 -10.34
CA GLU A 292 17.06 4.02 -9.15
C GLU A 292 17.52 5.22 -8.29
N ASN A 293 17.75 6.37 -8.93
CA ASN A 293 18.22 7.57 -8.23
C ASN A 293 17.12 8.29 -7.43
N ASP A 294 15.85 8.10 -7.77
CA ASP A 294 14.75 8.88 -7.18
C ASP A 294 14.28 8.35 -5.80
N TRP A 295 14.63 7.09 -5.48
CA TRP A 295 14.24 6.42 -4.23
C TRP A 295 15.33 6.41 -3.15
N GLU A 296 16.59 6.52 -3.55
CA GLU A 296 17.73 6.39 -2.63
C GLU A 296 17.79 7.51 -1.58
N PHE A 297 17.29 8.69 -1.91
CA PHE A 297 17.35 9.85 -1.04
C PHE A 297 15.99 10.36 -0.53
N GLY A 298 14.89 9.67 -0.66
CA GLY A 298 13.58 10.05 -0.11
C GLY A 298 13.23 11.55 -0.26
N ASP A 299 12.37 12.09 0.59
CA ASP A 299 12.17 13.53 0.76
C ASP A 299 13.19 14.06 1.77
N THR A 300 14.25 14.65 1.27
CA THR A 300 15.31 15.23 2.10
C THR A 300 15.00 16.67 2.56
N GLY A 301 13.82 17.21 2.18
CA GLY A 301 13.40 18.57 2.48
C GLY A 301 14.14 19.62 1.67
N ALA A 302 14.67 19.28 0.48
CA ALA A 302 15.20 20.25 -0.47
C ALA A 302 14.11 21.19 -0.98
N GLY A 303 14.45 22.46 -1.18
CA GLY A 303 13.49 23.50 -1.60
C GLY A 303 13.10 23.41 -3.07
N GLU A 304 13.92 22.78 -3.93
CA GLU A 304 13.71 22.67 -5.36
C GLU A 304 13.51 21.22 -5.81
N ASP A 305 12.62 21.01 -6.78
CA ASP A 305 12.40 19.71 -7.41
C ASP A 305 13.69 19.23 -8.11
N GLY A 306 14.07 17.97 -7.87
CA GLY A 306 15.30 17.38 -8.44
C GLY A 306 16.56 17.59 -7.59
N MET A 307 16.48 18.33 -6.47
CA MET A 307 17.57 18.49 -5.53
C MET A 307 17.45 17.54 -4.35
N VAL A 308 18.58 17.24 -3.72
CA VAL A 308 18.72 16.44 -2.49
C VAL A 308 19.43 17.28 -1.45
N ARG A 309 18.88 17.33 -0.23
CA ARG A 309 19.44 18.06 0.89
C ARG A 309 20.34 17.14 1.70
N LEU A 310 21.64 17.39 1.68
CA LEU A 310 22.65 16.63 2.39
C LEU A 310 23.00 17.31 3.72
N PHE A 311 23.26 16.50 4.73
CA PHE A 311 23.71 16.95 6.05
C PHE A 311 25.23 16.86 6.17
N ILE A 312 25.87 17.96 6.58
CA ILE A 312 27.31 18.05 6.87
C ILE A 312 27.48 18.40 8.35
N ASN A 313 28.22 17.59 9.07
CA ASN A 313 28.47 17.78 10.50
C ASN A 313 29.54 18.85 10.78
N ILE A 314 29.46 19.97 10.08
CA ILE A 314 30.34 21.17 10.24
C ILE A 314 29.47 22.40 10.14
N GLY A 315 29.69 23.42 11.00
CA GLY A 315 28.92 24.65 11.02
C GLY A 315 29.76 25.87 11.37
N LYS A 316 29.10 26.99 11.67
CA LYS A 316 29.74 28.30 11.94
C LYS A 316 30.78 28.28 13.07
N LYS A 317 30.59 27.40 14.08
CA LYS A 317 31.53 27.28 15.21
C LYS A 317 32.91 26.77 14.81
N GLN A 318 33.00 26.01 13.72
CA GLN A 318 34.27 25.53 13.18
C GLN A 318 34.94 26.55 12.24
N ARG A 319 34.42 27.80 12.16
CA ARG A 319 34.93 28.91 11.35
C ARG A 319 34.94 28.62 9.84
N VAL A 320 34.06 27.74 9.37
CA VAL A 320 33.85 27.43 7.96
C VAL A 320 32.85 28.39 7.36
N ARG A 321 33.03 28.79 6.12
CA ARG A 321 32.13 29.67 5.35
C ARG A 321 31.38 28.86 4.28
N PRO A 322 30.23 29.34 3.76
CA PRO A 322 29.53 28.65 2.68
C PRO A 322 30.42 28.34 1.47
N GLY A 323 31.34 29.26 1.13
CA GLY A 323 32.29 29.08 0.03
C GLY A 323 33.28 27.94 0.25
N ASP A 324 33.66 27.65 1.51
CA ASP A 324 34.54 26.54 1.84
C ASP A 324 33.84 25.17 1.62
N ILE A 325 32.54 25.12 1.94
CA ILE A 325 31.72 23.93 1.70
C ILE A 325 31.50 23.71 0.21
N LEU A 326 31.15 24.77 -0.52
CA LEU A 326 30.99 24.74 -1.96
C LEU A 326 32.29 24.29 -2.65
N GLY A 327 33.45 24.87 -2.26
CA GLY A 327 34.75 24.52 -2.80
C GLY A 327 35.14 23.06 -2.51
N ALA A 328 34.85 22.57 -1.28
CA ALA A 328 35.13 21.21 -0.91
C ALA A 328 34.27 20.21 -1.72
N ILE A 329 32.96 20.46 -1.84
CA ILE A 329 32.09 19.58 -2.63
C ILE A 329 32.50 19.59 -4.09
N ALA A 330 32.67 20.75 -4.72
CA ALA A 330 33.07 20.84 -6.12
C ALA A 330 34.46 20.25 -6.40
N GLY A 331 35.41 20.48 -5.50
CA GLY A 331 36.77 19.96 -5.64
C GLY A 331 36.89 18.46 -5.48
N GLU A 332 36.19 17.87 -4.54
CA GLU A 332 36.29 16.44 -4.22
C GLU A 332 35.39 15.55 -5.08
N SER A 333 34.20 16.06 -5.47
CA SER A 333 33.26 15.30 -6.32
C SER A 333 33.44 15.56 -7.82
N GLY A 334 34.20 16.60 -8.21
CA GLY A 334 34.31 17.02 -9.61
C GLY A 334 33.06 17.69 -10.18
N MET A 335 32.05 17.92 -9.38
CA MET A 335 30.79 18.57 -9.79
C MET A 335 30.99 20.08 -10.00
N ASP A 336 30.33 20.66 -11.01
CA ASP A 336 30.34 22.10 -11.19
C ASP A 336 29.66 22.80 -9.98
N GLY A 337 30.39 23.68 -9.30
CA GLY A 337 29.89 24.42 -8.14
C GLY A 337 28.63 25.26 -8.41
N LYS A 338 28.32 25.57 -9.68
CA LYS A 338 27.09 26.26 -10.08
C LYS A 338 25.83 25.40 -9.93
N LEU A 339 26.00 24.09 -9.86
CA LEU A 339 24.90 23.14 -9.67
C LEU A 339 24.53 22.94 -8.20
N ILE A 340 25.35 23.46 -7.27
CA ILE A 340 25.08 23.43 -5.84
C ILE A 340 24.00 24.45 -5.52
N GLY A 341 22.90 24.01 -4.93
CA GLY A 341 21.78 24.85 -4.52
C GLY A 341 22.02 25.54 -3.19
N THR A 342 20.98 25.64 -2.38
CA THR A 342 21.01 26.35 -1.10
C THR A 342 21.98 25.72 -0.10
N ILE A 343 22.78 26.55 0.58
CA ILE A 343 23.68 26.17 1.67
C ILE A 343 23.20 26.84 2.96
N ASP A 344 22.47 26.07 3.80
CA ASP A 344 21.95 26.55 5.09
C ASP A 344 22.91 26.19 6.21
N MET A 345 23.65 27.17 6.70
CA MET A 345 24.68 27.00 7.70
C MET A 345 24.17 27.36 9.12
N TYR A 346 24.22 26.38 10.01
CA TYR A 346 23.92 26.48 11.43
C TYR A 346 25.19 26.49 12.28
N ASP A 347 25.06 26.59 13.59
CA ASP A 347 26.18 26.67 14.52
C ASP A 347 27.11 25.43 14.48
N LYS A 348 26.53 24.25 14.40
CA LYS A 348 27.24 22.97 14.52
C LYS A 348 27.18 22.11 13.26
N TYR A 349 26.29 22.42 12.33
CA TYR A 349 26.05 21.63 11.11
C TYR A 349 25.60 22.51 9.96
N THR A 350 25.63 21.96 8.76
CA THR A 350 25.18 22.64 7.54
C THR A 350 24.34 21.69 6.71
N PHE A 351 23.29 22.22 6.09
CA PHE A 351 22.61 21.55 5.00
C PHE A 351 23.05 22.15 3.67
N VAL A 352 23.27 21.31 2.66
CA VAL A 352 23.57 21.71 1.30
C VAL A 352 22.68 20.97 0.33
N GLU A 353 22.16 21.68 -0.64
CA GLU A 353 21.34 21.09 -1.71
C GLU A 353 22.21 20.82 -2.94
N VAL A 354 22.14 19.58 -3.44
CA VAL A 354 22.84 19.15 -4.64
C VAL A 354 21.87 18.43 -5.58
N PRO A 355 22.09 18.46 -6.91
CA PRO A 355 21.27 17.68 -7.82
C PRO A 355 21.28 16.22 -7.45
N ARG A 356 20.14 15.57 -7.53
CA ARG A 356 19.93 14.18 -7.11
C ARG A 356 20.88 13.21 -7.82
N GLU A 357 21.18 13.45 -9.08
CA GLU A 357 22.10 12.66 -9.89
C GLU A 357 23.54 12.65 -9.35
N TYR A 358 23.98 13.72 -8.69
CA TYR A 358 25.32 13.84 -8.09
C TYR A 358 25.37 13.51 -6.60
N ALA A 359 24.22 13.37 -5.93
CA ALA A 359 24.16 13.23 -4.47
C ALA A 359 24.96 12.03 -3.94
N ARG A 360 24.94 10.89 -4.63
CA ARG A 360 25.69 9.69 -4.26
C ARG A 360 27.19 9.88 -4.41
N GLU A 361 27.58 10.52 -5.49
CA GLU A 361 28.99 10.82 -5.81
C GLU A 361 29.56 11.81 -4.78
N VAL A 362 28.80 12.86 -4.47
CA VAL A 362 29.14 13.82 -3.42
C VAL A 362 29.24 13.15 -2.05
N LEU A 363 28.29 12.32 -1.65
CA LEU A 363 28.34 11.58 -0.38
C LEU A 363 29.58 10.68 -0.28
N ASN A 364 29.92 9.98 -1.34
CA ASN A 364 31.10 9.10 -1.35
C ASN A 364 32.40 9.90 -1.32
N ALA A 365 32.51 10.96 -2.10
CA ALA A 365 33.67 11.83 -2.13
C ALA A 365 33.91 12.53 -0.78
N MET A 366 32.81 12.97 -0.11
CA MET A 366 32.90 13.74 1.13
C MET A 366 33.05 12.91 2.41
N LYS A 367 32.94 11.57 2.36
CA LYS A 367 33.00 10.69 3.56
C LYS A 367 34.19 10.90 4.48
N ASN A 368 35.36 11.22 3.93
CA ASN A 368 36.63 11.34 4.67
C ASN A 368 37.29 12.71 4.50
N VAL A 369 36.60 13.69 3.96
CA VAL A 369 37.12 15.02 3.66
C VAL A 369 37.09 15.91 4.89
N LYS A 370 38.20 16.60 5.13
CA LYS A 370 38.30 17.68 6.13
C LYS A 370 38.12 19.01 5.44
N ILE A 371 37.01 19.68 5.70
CA ILE A 371 36.77 21.04 5.19
C ILE A 371 37.54 22.00 6.08
N LYS A 372 38.50 22.72 5.47
CA LYS A 372 39.29 23.75 6.16
C LYS A 372 38.71 25.13 5.88
#